data_6b0a7cf0c8b6f09595eaac2594ca4525
#
_entry.id   6b0a7cf0c8b6f09595eaac2594ca4525
#
_cell.length_a   1.000
_cell.length_b   1.000
_cell.length_c   1.000
_cell.angle_alpha   90.00
_cell.angle_beta   90.00
_cell.angle_gamma   90.00
#
_symmetry.space_group_name_H-M   'P 1'
#
loop_
_entity.id
_entity.type
_entity.pdbx_description
1 polymer ?
#
loop_
_entity_poly.entity_id
_entity_poly.type
_entity_poly.pdbx_seq_one_letter_code
_entity_poly.pdbx_strand_id
1 'polypeptide(L)'
;MKKIVMALLTGIMVLSFAACGNSQTNTEPAQEETQSQSTGEETPSQSAESTVDDTQAQADTAQDNEAEDNATVKVAKDGADMQTEDKTMPTRKPMEGGTKINMYFGDTLITGVLNDSETAQALIKKLPMTQHVNRYSHDFCGVTEDLPYKEEDVHYGWLNGDIDYATDAPYFTILFEDEEVSEQFGYQVNIGVITTPLSEIAALEGSFDVRIELAE
;
A
#
# COMPACT_ATOMS: atom_id res chain seq x y z
N MET A 1 43.29 31.69 -24.48
CA MET A 1 42.22 32.55 -25.01
C MET A 1 41.56 31.79 -26.15
N LYS A 2 40.47 31.11 -25.92
CA LYS A 2 39.58 30.53 -26.95
C LYS A 2 38.15 30.85 -26.54
N LYS A 3 37.53 31.69 -27.38
CA LYS A 3 36.13 32.15 -27.24
C LYS A 3 35.20 31.04 -27.72
N ILE A 4 34.24 30.64 -26.87
CA ILE A 4 33.17 29.73 -27.23
C ILE A 4 31.95 30.58 -27.53
N VAL A 5 31.43 30.45 -28.74
CA VAL A 5 30.25 31.10 -29.25
C VAL A 5 29.02 30.34 -28.80
N MET A 6 28.11 31.05 -28.14
CA MET A 6 26.82 30.55 -27.68
C MET A 6 25.80 30.71 -28.83
N ALA A 7 25.23 29.64 -29.29
CA ALA A 7 24.13 29.66 -30.26
C ALA A 7 22.81 29.34 -29.53
N LEU A 8 21.96 30.39 -29.43
CA LEU A 8 20.56 30.27 -29.01
C LEU A 8 19.75 29.75 -30.22
N LEU A 9 19.05 28.63 -30.00
CA LEU A 9 17.97 28.18 -30.89
C LEU A 9 16.64 28.34 -30.14
N THR A 10 15.87 29.33 -30.54
CA THR A 10 14.48 29.58 -30.15
C THR A 10 13.59 28.74 -31.09
N GLY A 11 12.95 27.70 -30.55
CA GLY A 11 11.94 26.93 -31.25
C GLY A 11 10.54 27.35 -30.79
N ILE A 12 9.79 28.00 -31.68
CA ILE A 12 8.37 28.36 -31.52
C ILE A 12 7.55 27.13 -31.88
N MET A 13 6.78 26.58 -30.94
CA MET A 13 5.82 25.52 -31.21
C MET A 13 4.39 26.09 -31.21
N VAL A 14 3.77 26.05 -32.38
CA VAL A 14 2.44 26.54 -32.69
C VAL A 14 1.40 25.53 -32.16
N LEU A 15 0.48 26.02 -31.31
CA LEU A 15 -0.72 25.28 -30.90
C LEU A 15 -1.75 25.30 -32.02
N SER A 16 -2.17 24.15 -32.49
CA SER A 16 -3.34 23.99 -33.36
C SER A 16 -4.49 23.40 -32.56
N PHE A 17 -5.49 24.23 -32.26
CA PHE A 17 -6.80 23.79 -31.79
C PHE A 17 -7.63 23.35 -33.01
N ALA A 18 -8.13 22.14 -33.00
CA ALA A 18 -9.20 21.69 -33.88
C ALA A 18 -10.41 21.36 -33.05
N ALA A 19 -11.40 22.24 -33.13
CA ALA A 19 -12.77 22.03 -32.66
C ALA A 19 -13.58 21.47 -33.84
N CYS A 20 -14.33 20.39 -33.61
CA CYS A 20 -15.51 19.94 -34.39
C CYS A 20 -16.28 19.04 -33.43
N GLY A 21 -17.58 19.24 -33.12
CA GLY A 21 -18.67 19.62 -33.98
C GLY A 21 -19.75 18.58 -33.71
N ASN A 22 -20.80 19.04 -33.09
CA ASN A 22 -22.03 18.35 -32.65
C ASN A 22 -22.77 17.73 -33.85
N SER A 23 -23.33 16.51 -33.70
CA SER A 23 -24.50 16.08 -34.46
C SER A 23 -25.36 15.11 -33.66
N GLN A 24 -26.50 15.63 -33.25
CA GLN A 24 -27.65 14.86 -32.77
C GLN A 24 -28.31 14.13 -33.95
N THR A 25 -28.77 12.91 -33.73
CA THR A 25 -29.97 12.39 -34.40
C THR A 25 -30.81 11.58 -33.42
N ASN A 26 -31.98 12.13 -33.20
CA ASN A 26 -33.15 11.51 -32.58
C ASN A 26 -33.62 10.29 -33.37
N THR A 27 -34.05 9.24 -32.65
CA THR A 27 -35.25 8.43 -33.06
C THR A 27 -35.75 7.65 -31.83
N GLU A 28 -36.88 8.04 -31.28
CA GLU A 28 -37.89 7.27 -30.54
C GLU A 28 -39.02 7.01 -31.54
N PRO A 29 -40.02 6.08 -31.40
CA PRO A 29 -40.65 5.61 -30.17
C PRO A 29 -41.07 4.12 -30.15
N ALA A 30 -41.51 3.60 -29.02
CA ALA A 30 -42.86 3.06 -28.78
C ALA A 30 -42.99 2.36 -27.42
N GLN A 31 -44.09 2.73 -26.79
CA GLN A 31 -44.68 2.30 -25.53
C GLN A 31 -45.13 0.83 -25.56
N GLU A 32 -45.10 0.19 -24.35
CA GLU A 32 -46.31 -0.55 -23.90
C GLU A 32 -46.34 -0.68 -22.38
N GLU A 33 -47.43 -0.18 -21.82
CA GLU A 33 -47.82 -0.21 -20.41
C GLU A 33 -48.29 -1.60 -20.02
N THR A 34 -48.05 -1.98 -18.73
CA THR A 34 -49.06 -2.73 -17.99
C THR A 34 -48.96 -2.41 -16.50
N GLN A 35 -50.01 -1.74 -16.02
CA GLN A 35 -50.33 -1.52 -14.61
C GLN A 35 -50.74 -2.82 -13.93
N SER A 36 -50.43 -2.97 -12.65
CA SER A 36 -51.35 -3.58 -11.71
C SER A 36 -51.11 -3.04 -10.29
N GLN A 37 -52.17 -2.37 -9.81
CA GLN A 37 -52.36 -1.88 -8.45
C GLN A 37 -52.82 -3.00 -7.52
N SER A 38 -52.45 -2.88 -6.21
CA SER A 38 -53.31 -3.18 -5.05
C SER A 38 -52.57 -2.75 -3.78
N THR A 39 -52.94 -1.65 -3.19
CA THR A 39 -53.89 -1.26 -2.13
C THR A 39 -53.81 -2.08 -0.82
N GLY A 40 -53.65 -1.30 0.27
CA GLY A 40 -54.18 -1.55 1.62
C GLY A 40 -53.12 -1.52 2.68
N GLU A 41 -53.11 -0.59 3.45
CA GLU A 41 -53.89 0.14 4.49
C GLU A 41 -53.17 0.04 5.83
N GLU A 42 -52.80 1.18 6.33
CA GLU A 42 -53.05 1.92 7.57
C GLU A 42 -52.55 1.37 8.94
N THR A 43 -51.73 2.17 9.51
CA THR A 43 -51.51 2.84 10.82
C THR A 43 -52.59 2.61 11.92
N PRO A 44 -52.48 3.00 13.20
CA PRO A 44 -51.37 3.58 14.00
C PRO A 44 -51.31 3.17 15.48
N SER A 45 -50.49 3.93 16.25
CA SER A 45 -50.66 4.33 17.66
C SER A 45 -49.96 3.48 18.74
N GLN A 46 -49.32 3.98 19.68
CA GLN A 46 -49.20 5.11 20.57
C GLN A 46 -48.20 4.74 21.65
N SER A 47 -47.30 5.64 21.91
CA SER A 47 -47.00 6.36 23.14
C SER A 47 -47.06 5.61 24.47
N ALA A 48 -45.92 5.60 25.21
CA ALA A 48 -45.90 5.84 26.64
C ALA A 48 -44.53 6.32 27.08
N GLU A 49 -44.55 7.49 27.61
CA GLU A 49 -43.58 8.27 28.38
C GLU A 49 -43.50 7.75 29.82
N SER A 50 -42.27 7.69 30.42
CA SER A 50 -42.05 7.79 31.87
C SER A 50 -40.58 8.03 32.16
N THR A 51 -40.19 9.24 32.37
CA THR A 51 -39.67 9.97 33.55
C THR A 51 -38.72 9.25 34.51
N VAL A 52 -37.51 9.87 34.53
CA VAL A 52 -36.57 10.18 35.64
C VAL A 52 -36.49 9.26 36.85
N ASP A 53 -35.29 8.83 37.18
CA ASP A 53 -34.75 9.09 38.54
C ASP A 53 -33.22 9.15 38.52
N ASP A 54 -32.72 10.15 39.16
CA ASP A 54 -31.36 10.56 39.42
C ASP A 54 -30.88 9.81 40.71
N THR A 55 -29.77 9.08 40.61
CA THR A 55 -29.02 8.74 41.81
C THR A 55 -27.53 8.66 41.52
N GLN A 56 -26.84 9.72 41.91
CA GLN A 56 -25.42 9.75 42.18
C GLN A 56 -25.04 8.68 43.22
N ALA A 57 -24.06 7.87 42.89
CA ALA A 57 -23.22 7.20 43.90
C ALA A 57 -21.76 7.27 43.44
N GLN A 58 -21.01 8.01 44.24
CA GLN A 58 -19.57 8.18 44.21
C GLN A 58 -18.81 6.90 44.59
N ALA A 59 -17.64 6.77 44.00
CA ALA A 59 -16.39 6.25 44.50
C ALA A 59 -16.32 4.76 44.85
N ASP A 60 -15.48 4.04 44.12
CA ASP A 60 -14.34 3.45 44.82
C ASP A 60 -13.16 3.28 43.83
N THR A 61 -12.05 3.77 44.31
CA THR A 61 -10.74 3.77 43.67
C THR A 61 -10.15 2.36 43.77
N ALA A 62 -10.28 1.56 42.74
CA ALA A 62 -9.39 0.42 42.56
C ALA A 62 -8.25 0.85 41.66
N GLN A 63 -7.11 1.18 42.26
CA GLN A 63 -5.83 1.16 41.62
C GLN A 63 -5.54 -0.28 41.22
N ASP A 64 -5.88 -0.62 39.99
CA ASP A 64 -5.28 -1.75 39.32
C ASP A 64 -3.91 -1.27 38.83
N ASN A 65 -2.86 -1.78 39.48
CA ASN A 65 -1.52 -1.71 38.96
C ASN A 65 -1.48 -2.62 37.72
N GLU A 66 -1.87 -2.07 36.59
CA GLU A 66 -1.40 -2.59 35.32
C GLU A 66 0.13 -2.40 35.33
N ALA A 67 0.84 -3.48 35.56
CA ALA A 67 2.22 -3.60 35.16
C ALA A 67 2.20 -3.37 33.64
N GLU A 68 2.50 -2.13 33.23
CA GLU A 68 2.83 -1.84 31.86
C GLU A 68 4.01 -2.77 31.54
N ASP A 69 3.72 -3.84 30.83
CA ASP A 69 4.71 -4.62 30.11
C ASP A 69 5.30 -3.64 29.10
N ASN A 70 6.41 -3.02 29.52
CA ASN A 70 7.19 -2.11 28.69
C ASN A 70 7.95 -2.95 27.66
N ALA A 71 7.19 -3.71 26.86
CA ALA A 71 7.71 -4.36 25.68
C ALA A 71 8.23 -3.26 24.78
N THR A 72 9.55 -3.18 24.65
CA THR A 72 10.21 -2.23 23.76
C THR A 72 9.65 -2.49 22.35
N VAL A 73 8.98 -1.50 21.78
CA VAL A 73 8.45 -1.59 20.41
C VAL A 73 9.61 -1.88 19.47
N LYS A 74 9.50 -2.97 18.73
CA LYS A 74 10.49 -3.37 17.73
C LYS A 74 10.39 -2.43 16.53
N VAL A 75 11.54 -1.93 16.07
CA VAL A 75 11.62 -1.05 14.88
C VAL A 75 12.39 -1.73 13.75
N ALA A 76 12.06 -1.41 12.51
CA ALA A 76 12.63 -2.04 11.31
C ALA A 76 14.16 -2.04 11.28
N LYS A 77 14.79 -0.99 11.82
CA LYS A 77 16.25 -0.84 11.88
C LYS A 77 16.93 -1.64 13.00
N ASP A 78 16.17 -2.13 13.99
CA ASP A 78 16.74 -2.83 15.13
C ASP A 78 17.29 -4.19 14.71
N GLY A 79 18.60 -4.36 14.83
CA GLY A 79 19.31 -5.58 14.43
C GLY A 79 19.35 -5.85 12.92
N ALA A 80 18.86 -4.92 12.10
CA ALA A 80 18.92 -5.07 10.65
C ALA A 80 20.35 -4.96 10.14
N ASP A 81 20.74 -5.84 9.20
CA ASP A 81 21.99 -5.72 8.47
C ASP A 81 21.81 -4.69 7.33
N MET A 82 22.36 -3.50 7.52
CA MET A 82 22.16 -2.35 6.64
C MET A 82 23.33 -2.09 5.72
N GLN A 83 23.06 -1.56 4.53
CA GLN A 83 24.06 -0.98 3.64
C GLN A 83 24.42 0.42 4.14
N THR A 84 25.69 0.72 4.29
CA THR A 84 26.14 2.02 4.81
C THR A 84 26.73 2.93 3.73
N GLU A 85 27.17 2.38 2.61
CA GLU A 85 27.98 3.11 1.60
C GLU A 85 27.17 3.56 0.39
N ASP A 86 26.36 2.68 -0.19
CA ASP A 86 25.59 3.00 -1.42
C ASP A 86 24.15 3.41 -1.10
N LYS A 87 23.90 4.72 -1.05
CA LYS A 87 22.58 5.32 -0.80
C LYS A 87 21.64 5.26 -1.99
N THR A 88 22.10 4.80 -3.15
CA THR A 88 21.23 4.59 -4.33
C THR A 88 20.56 3.22 -4.30
N MET A 89 21.05 2.32 -3.47
CA MET A 89 20.56 0.97 -3.28
C MET A 89 19.67 0.89 -2.03
N PRO A 90 18.82 -0.14 -1.93
CA PRO A 90 18.03 -0.41 -0.72
C PRO A 90 18.86 -0.40 0.55
N THR A 91 18.33 0.14 1.62
CA THR A 91 19.03 0.30 2.89
C THR A 91 19.30 -1.04 3.59
N ARG A 92 18.36 -1.98 3.50
CA ARG A 92 18.53 -3.34 4.00
C ARG A 92 19.40 -4.16 3.06
N LYS A 93 20.36 -4.89 3.59
CA LYS A 93 21.09 -5.89 2.80
C LYS A 93 20.18 -7.10 2.51
N PRO A 94 20.20 -7.61 1.27
CA PRO A 94 19.51 -8.86 0.96
C PRO A 94 20.04 -10.00 1.82
N MET A 95 19.13 -10.86 2.29
CA MET A 95 19.48 -12.06 3.04
C MET A 95 20.38 -12.97 2.20
N GLU A 96 21.51 -13.40 2.76
CA GLU A 96 22.37 -14.40 2.10
C GLU A 96 21.63 -15.74 1.97
N GLY A 97 21.58 -16.28 0.74
CA GLY A 97 20.83 -17.51 0.46
C GLY A 97 19.31 -17.33 0.40
N GLY A 98 18.79 -16.11 0.51
CA GLY A 98 17.37 -15.83 0.34
C GLY A 98 16.86 -16.15 -1.07
N THR A 99 15.54 -16.20 -1.22
CA THR A 99 14.90 -16.55 -2.49
C THR A 99 14.84 -15.36 -3.43
N LYS A 100 15.53 -15.45 -4.57
CA LYS A 100 15.53 -14.39 -5.59
C LYS A 100 14.21 -14.39 -6.34
N ILE A 101 13.66 -13.18 -6.58
CA ILE A 101 12.42 -12.97 -7.32
C ILE A 101 12.58 -11.88 -8.38
N ASN A 102 11.74 -11.98 -9.41
CA ASN A 102 11.52 -10.97 -10.42
C ASN A 102 10.10 -10.41 -10.27
N MET A 103 9.97 -9.09 -10.27
CA MET A 103 8.71 -8.37 -10.20
C MET A 103 8.59 -7.47 -11.44
N TYR A 104 7.59 -7.72 -12.28
CA TYR A 104 7.40 -6.99 -13.54
C TYR A 104 6.28 -5.97 -13.40
N PHE A 105 6.66 -4.71 -13.40
CA PHE A 105 5.78 -3.53 -13.43
C PHE A 105 5.60 -3.10 -14.88
N GLY A 106 4.67 -3.73 -15.61
CA GLY A 106 4.62 -3.59 -17.05
C GLY A 106 5.92 -4.10 -17.70
N ASP A 107 6.65 -3.21 -18.40
CA ASP A 107 7.92 -3.53 -19.05
C ASP A 107 9.15 -3.35 -18.11
N THR A 108 8.95 -2.81 -16.91
CA THR A 108 10.05 -2.58 -15.96
C THR A 108 10.24 -3.78 -15.03
N LEU A 109 11.46 -4.27 -14.94
CA LEU A 109 11.85 -5.35 -14.04
C LEU A 109 12.46 -4.78 -12.76
N ILE A 110 11.81 -5.04 -11.62
CA ILE A 110 12.35 -4.84 -10.28
C ILE A 110 12.73 -6.21 -9.73
N THR A 111 13.98 -6.38 -9.32
CA THR A 111 14.47 -7.62 -8.71
C THR A 111 14.44 -7.53 -7.20
N GLY A 112 14.31 -8.67 -6.52
CA GLY A 112 14.29 -8.72 -5.07
C GLY A 112 14.81 -10.05 -4.51
N VAL A 113 15.00 -10.06 -3.18
CA VAL A 113 15.33 -11.26 -2.42
C VAL A 113 14.35 -11.35 -1.24
N LEU A 114 13.59 -12.43 -1.20
CA LEU A 114 12.73 -12.77 -0.06
C LEU A 114 13.56 -13.48 1.02
N ASN A 115 13.25 -13.17 2.28
CA ASN A 115 13.91 -13.79 3.43
C ASN A 115 13.31 -15.16 3.79
N ASP A 116 13.68 -15.72 4.93
CA ASP A 116 13.24 -17.03 5.41
C ASP A 116 12.10 -16.96 6.45
N SER A 117 11.47 -15.78 6.64
CA SER A 117 10.32 -15.64 7.53
C SER A 117 9.17 -16.55 7.12
N GLU A 118 8.31 -16.92 8.05
CA GLU A 118 7.13 -17.74 7.75
C GLU A 118 6.25 -17.09 6.69
N THR A 119 6.09 -15.77 6.77
CA THR A 119 5.31 -14.95 5.83
C THR A 119 5.91 -15.00 4.42
N ALA A 120 7.24 -14.80 4.31
CA ALA A 120 7.94 -14.90 3.02
C ALA A 120 7.82 -16.30 2.42
N GLN A 121 7.97 -17.35 3.24
CA GLN A 121 7.83 -18.74 2.78
C GLN A 121 6.40 -19.07 2.32
N ALA A 122 5.39 -18.44 2.92
CA ALA A 122 4.01 -18.59 2.48
C ALA A 122 3.80 -17.90 1.12
N LEU A 123 4.37 -16.72 0.90
CA LEU A 123 4.33 -16.01 -0.39
C LEU A 123 5.05 -16.81 -1.49
N ILE A 124 6.25 -17.33 -1.21
CA ILE A 124 7.05 -18.11 -2.16
C ILE A 124 6.27 -19.31 -2.72
N LYS A 125 5.47 -19.97 -1.89
CA LYS A 125 4.63 -21.13 -2.32
C LYS A 125 3.53 -20.76 -3.31
N LYS A 126 3.19 -19.45 -3.41
CA LYS A 126 2.17 -18.93 -4.32
C LYS A 126 2.74 -18.47 -5.67
N LEU A 127 4.06 -18.40 -5.80
CA LEU A 127 4.72 -17.95 -7.04
C LEU A 127 4.64 -19.02 -8.16
N PRO A 128 4.43 -18.62 -9.43
CA PRO A 128 4.24 -17.24 -9.89
C PRO A 128 2.83 -16.72 -9.59
N MET A 129 2.73 -15.43 -9.27
CA MET A 129 1.46 -14.76 -8.98
C MET A 129 1.40 -13.38 -9.64
N THR A 130 0.20 -12.81 -9.66
CA THR A 130 0.00 -11.42 -10.03
C THR A 130 -0.56 -10.66 -8.83
N GLN A 131 0.10 -9.56 -8.46
CA GLN A 131 -0.26 -8.70 -7.35
C GLN A 131 -0.65 -7.32 -7.88
N HIS A 132 -1.89 -6.92 -7.65
CA HIS A 132 -2.29 -5.54 -7.95
C HIS A 132 -1.74 -4.60 -6.89
N VAL A 133 -1.08 -3.52 -7.32
CA VAL A 133 -0.54 -2.48 -6.43
C VAL A 133 -0.81 -1.10 -7.00
N ASN A 134 -0.96 -0.12 -6.10
CA ASN A 134 -1.08 1.29 -6.43
C ASN A 134 0.11 2.05 -5.85
N ARG A 135 0.57 3.07 -6.59
CA ARG A 135 1.56 4.02 -6.11
C ARG A 135 0.95 4.92 -5.04
N TYR A 136 1.65 5.05 -3.93
CA TYR A 136 1.45 6.08 -2.91
C TYR A 136 2.73 6.93 -2.77
N SER A 137 2.80 7.81 -1.77
CA SER A 137 3.95 8.72 -1.61
C SER A 137 5.28 7.99 -1.51
N HIS A 138 5.36 6.95 -0.68
CA HIS A 138 6.60 6.26 -0.30
C HIS A 138 6.59 4.77 -0.63
N ASP A 139 5.50 4.24 -1.18
CA ASP A 139 5.36 2.82 -1.46
C ASP A 139 4.52 2.50 -2.70
N PHE A 140 4.62 1.26 -3.15
CA PHE A 140 3.57 0.55 -3.87
C PHE A 140 2.87 -0.40 -2.92
N CYS A 141 1.55 -0.29 -2.80
CA CYS A 141 0.76 -1.07 -1.87
C CYS A 141 -0.48 -1.67 -2.55
N GLY A 142 -0.83 -2.90 -2.18
CA GLY A 142 -2.04 -3.56 -2.66
C GLY A 142 -2.50 -4.68 -1.74
N VAL A 143 -3.83 -4.88 -1.70
CA VAL A 143 -4.42 -5.98 -0.93
C VAL A 143 -3.92 -7.31 -1.48
N THR A 144 -3.48 -8.19 -0.60
CA THR A 144 -3.08 -9.55 -0.91
C THR A 144 -3.92 -10.55 -0.12
N GLU A 145 -3.64 -11.85 -0.28
CA GLU A 145 -4.25 -12.85 0.58
C GLU A 145 -3.65 -12.82 1.99
N ASP A 146 -4.41 -13.29 2.97
CA ASP A 146 -3.89 -13.48 4.32
C ASP A 146 -2.69 -14.42 4.30
N LEU A 147 -1.58 -13.96 4.85
CA LEU A 147 -0.36 -14.73 5.02
C LEU A 147 -0.12 -14.98 6.52
N PRO A 148 0.35 -16.18 6.91
CA PRO A 148 0.73 -16.43 8.29
C PRO A 148 1.95 -15.58 8.66
N TYR A 149 2.00 -15.12 9.90
CA TYR A 149 3.14 -14.40 10.45
C TYR A 149 3.29 -14.73 11.93
N LYS A 150 4.44 -14.38 12.50
CA LYS A 150 4.69 -14.45 13.93
C LYS A 150 4.63 -13.05 14.52
N GLU A 151 3.97 -12.90 15.66
CA GLU A 151 3.90 -11.63 16.38
C GLU A 151 5.29 -11.04 16.68
N GLU A 152 6.27 -11.90 16.93
CA GLU A 152 7.66 -11.51 17.17
C GLU A 152 8.36 -10.91 15.93
N ASP A 153 7.81 -11.10 14.72
CA ASP A 153 8.34 -10.54 13.48
C ASP A 153 7.70 -9.19 13.14
N VAL A 154 6.63 -8.82 13.84
CA VAL A 154 5.95 -7.52 13.65
C VAL A 154 6.81 -6.39 14.19
N HIS A 155 6.95 -5.34 13.40
CA HIS A 155 7.74 -4.16 13.75
C HIS A 155 7.07 -2.85 13.29
N TYR A 156 7.65 -1.73 13.71
CA TYR A 156 7.30 -0.38 13.26
C TYR A 156 8.34 0.12 12.25
N GLY A 157 7.87 0.92 11.31
CA GLY A 157 8.70 1.51 10.27
C GLY A 157 9.20 0.50 9.23
N TRP A 158 10.00 1.01 8.32
CA TRP A 158 10.66 0.25 7.24
C TRP A 158 12.03 0.84 6.94
N LEU A 159 12.82 0.13 6.16
CA LEU A 159 14.02 0.62 5.50
C LEU A 159 13.72 0.75 4.00
N ASN A 160 14.28 1.79 3.35
CA ASN A 160 14.04 1.99 1.92
C ASN A 160 14.48 0.77 1.10
N GLY A 161 13.53 0.25 0.33
CA GLY A 161 13.67 -0.97 -0.45
C GLY A 161 13.03 -2.21 0.19
N ASP A 162 12.51 -2.12 1.42
CA ASP A 162 11.85 -3.25 2.07
C ASP A 162 10.63 -3.72 1.27
N ILE A 163 10.44 -5.02 1.26
CA ILE A 163 9.20 -5.68 0.84
C ILE A 163 8.57 -6.20 2.12
N ASP A 164 7.39 -5.67 2.46
CA ASP A 164 6.72 -5.96 3.71
C ASP A 164 5.32 -6.52 3.50
N TYR A 165 4.84 -7.22 4.50
CA TYR A 165 3.46 -7.62 4.68
C TYR A 165 2.88 -6.85 5.87
N ALA A 166 1.83 -6.04 5.65
CA ALA A 166 1.14 -5.35 6.73
C ALA A 166 0.11 -6.28 7.38
N THR A 167 0.05 -6.28 8.72
CA THR A 167 -0.74 -7.24 9.50
C THR A 167 -2.05 -6.68 10.03
N ASP A 168 -2.22 -5.36 10.06
CA ASP A 168 -3.48 -4.67 10.41
C ASP A 168 -4.53 -4.78 9.29
N ALA A 169 -4.08 -4.99 8.06
CA ALA A 169 -4.85 -5.44 6.91
C ALA A 169 -3.88 -6.14 5.94
N PRO A 170 -4.32 -7.19 5.20
CA PRO A 170 -3.40 -7.99 4.40
C PRO A 170 -2.92 -7.21 3.17
N TYR A 171 -1.88 -6.39 3.35
CA TYR A 171 -1.25 -5.65 2.27
C TYR A 171 0.14 -6.20 1.96
N PHE A 172 0.41 -6.34 0.66
CA PHE A 172 1.76 -6.46 0.13
C PHE A 172 2.27 -5.07 -0.20
N THR A 173 3.42 -4.70 0.32
CA THR A 173 4.01 -3.36 0.16
C THR A 173 5.46 -3.44 -0.33
N ILE A 174 5.86 -2.46 -1.14
CA ILE A 174 7.26 -2.22 -1.50
C ILE A 174 7.54 -0.76 -1.16
N LEU A 175 8.31 -0.55 -0.11
CA LEU A 175 8.59 0.74 0.51
C LEU A 175 9.95 1.26 0.02
N PHE A 176 10.02 2.47 -0.54
CA PHE A 176 11.25 2.92 -1.22
C PHE A 176 11.66 4.36 -0.89
N GLU A 177 10.88 5.07 -0.07
CA GLU A 177 11.18 6.43 0.41
C GLU A 177 10.78 6.57 1.89
N ASP A 178 11.19 7.67 2.53
CA ASP A 178 10.75 8.15 3.85
C ASP A 178 11.11 7.23 5.05
N GLU A 179 12.16 6.42 4.96
CA GLU A 179 12.58 5.53 6.07
C GLU A 179 12.87 6.28 7.37
N GLU A 180 13.33 7.53 7.31
CA GLU A 180 13.67 8.35 8.47
C GLU A 180 12.47 8.81 9.29
N VAL A 181 11.27 8.76 8.73
CA VAL A 181 10.02 9.10 9.41
C VAL A 181 9.09 7.90 9.54
N SER A 182 9.53 6.72 9.14
CA SER A 182 8.71 5.51 9.03
C SER A 182 8.28 4.92 10.39
N GLU A 183 9.02 5.17 11.47
CA GLU A 183 8.78 4.57 12.81
C GLU A 183 7.40 4.91 13.42
N GLN A 184 6.69 5.88 12.86
CA GLN A 184 5.31 6.19 13.26
C GLN A 184 4.27 5.20 12.69
N PHE A 185 4.67 4.35 11.74
CA PHE A 185 3.80 3.36 11.10
C PHE A 185 4.14 1.97 11.61
N GLY A 186 3.15 1.26 12.12
CA GLY A 186 3.31 -0.06 12.71
C GLY A 186 2.82 -1.21 11.83
N TYR A 187 2.81 -2.38 12.44
CA TYR A 187 2.17 -3.59 11.91
C TYR A 187 2.80 -4.14 10.62
N GLN A 188 4.13 -3.96 10.46
CA GLN A 188 4.89 -4.47 9.32
C GLN A 188 5.58 -5.79 9.67
N VAL A 189 5.64 -6.71 8.72
CA VAL A 189 6.51 -7.89 8.75
C VAL A 189 7.39 -7.85 7.52
N ASN A 190 8.69 -7.70 7.70
CA ASN A 190 9.62 -7.73 6.58
C ASN A 190 9.70 -9.13 5.98
N ILE A 191 9.39 -9.24 4.69
CA ILE A 191 9.45 -10.48 3.92
C ILE A 191 10.57 -10.50 2.90
N GLY A 192 11.27 -9.37 2.71
CA GLY A 192 12.37 -9.29 1.77
C GLY A 192 12.80 -7.86 1.49
N VAL A 193 13.58 -7.70 0.45
CA VAL A 193 14.09 -6.41 0.00
C VAL A 193 14.25 -6.43 -1.52
N ILE A 194 14.00 -5.31 -2.20
CA ILE A 194 14.38 -5.17 -3.62
C ILE A 194 15.90 -5.11 -3.75
N THR A 195 16.41 -5.45 -4.94
CA THR A 195 17.86 -5.42 -5.24
C THR A 195 18.19 -4.50 -6.42
N THR A 196 17.16 -3.90 -6.99
CA THR A 196 17.25 -2.85 -8.01
C THR A 196 17.48 -1.50 -7.33
N PRO A 197 18.19 -0.53 -7.96
CA PRO A 197 18.33 0.82 -7.43
C PRO A 197 17.00 1.47 -7.08
N LEU A 198 16.93 2.19 -5.95
CA LEU A 198 15.69 2.84 -5.48
C LEU A 198 15.08 3.79 -6.52
N SER A 199 15.92 4.47 -7.31
CA SER A 199 15.46 5.40 -8.35
C SER A 199 14.63 4.72 -9.45
N GLU A 200 14.79 3.42 -9.69
CA GLU A 200 14.05 2.70 -10.74
C GLU A 200 12.59 2.46 -10.29
N ILE A 201 12.37 2.05 -9.06
CA ILE A 201 11.01 1.89 -8.54
C ILE A 201 10.36 3.24 -8.24
N ALA A 202 11.12 4.20 -7.72
CA ALA A 202 10.63 5.55 -7.43
C ALA A 202 10.17 6.31 -8.69
N ALA A 203 10.70 5.98 -9.86
CA ALA A 203 10.29 6.57 -11.14
C ALA A 203 8.97 6.01 -11.71
N LEU A 204 8.44 4.92 -11.15
CA LEU A 204 7.21 4.31 -11.61
C LEU A 204 6.00 5.07 -11.06
N GLU A 205 4.96 5.23 -11.87
CA GLU A 205 3.76 5.99 -11.53
C GLU A 205 2.48 5.19 -11.82
N GLY A 206 1.44 5.40 -10.99
CA GLY A 206 0.12 4.83 -11.19
C GLY A 206 -0.07 3.45 -10.56
N SER A 207 -0.81 2.58 -11.24
CA SER A 207 -1.20 1.27 -10.73
C SER A 207 -0.68 0.17 -11.65
N PHE A 208 -0.31 -0.97 -11.09
CA PHE A 208 0.23 -2.10 -11.83
C PHE A 208 -0.37 -3.43 -11.36
N ASP A 209 -0.56 -4.33 -12.30
CA ASP A 209 -0.70 -5.75 -12.06
C ASP A 209 0.70 -6.38 -12.16
N VAL A 210 1.38 -6.44 -11.02
CA VAL A 210 2.77 -6.89 -10.94
C VAL A 210 2.83 -8.40 -10.99
N ARG A 211 3.47 -8.95 -12.03
CA ARG A 211 3.78 -10.39 -12.08
C ARG A 211 5.03 -10.65 -11.25
N ILE A 212 4.90 -11.51 -10.26
CA ILE A 212 5.98 -11.92 -9.35
C ILE A 212 6.31 -13.39 -9.61
N GLU A 213 7.58 -13.70 -9.83
CA GLU A 213 8.04 -15.07 -10.07
C GLU A 213 9.44 -15.31 -9.49
N LEU A 214 9.82 -16.58 -9.36
CA LEU A 214 11.19 -16.94 -8.98
C LEU A 214 12.15 -16.50 -10.08
N ALA A 215 13.29 -15.90 -9.68
CA ALA A 215 14.38 -15.65 -10.62
C ALA A 215 15.15 -16.96 -10.90
N GLU A 216 15.52 -17.18 -12.17
CA GLU A 216 16.32 -18.33 -12.58
C GLU A 216 17.78 -18.25 -12.09
#